data_320d87f185c875cd3477edeec575e24f
#
_entry.id   320d87f185c875cd3477edeec575e24f
#
_cell.length_a   1.000
_cell.length_b   1.000
_cell.length_c   1.000
_cell.angle_alpha   90.00
_cell.angle_beta   90.00
_cell.angle_gamma   90.00
#
_symmetry.space_group_name_H-M   'P 1'
#
loop_
_entity.id
_entity.type
_entity.pdbx_description
1 polymer ?
#
loop_
_entity_poly.entity_id
_entity_poly.type
_entity_poly.pdbx_seq_one_letter_code
_entity_poly.pdbx_strand_id
1 'polypeptide(L)'
;MKVLLVNGGPHPKGCTNRALEEVEKALKEEGIETLIYDIPNVPLQDCVACGSCSKTGKCVFDDCVNEFAPMAKDADGFIFGTPVYYAHPTGKIQSFMDRVFYSAKSAFVHKPAAVISSSRRAGSVTSMDVLNKHLSISEMPIVTSNYWNEVHGHTPSDVEQDREGLDTMYALGKNMAWMLKCIEAGKKAGIEVPQNKKRTTNFIR
;
A
#
# COMPACT_ATOMS: atom_id res chain seq x y z
N MET A 1 -3.46 16.86 3.42
CA MET A 1 -3.55 15.49 2.83
C MET A 1 -2.58 14.59 3.56
N LYS A 2 -2.93 13.32 3.71
CA LYS A 2 -2.15 12.33 4.48
C LYS A 2 -1.96 11.04 3.71
N VAL A 3 -0.74 10.50 3.69
CA VAL A 3 -0.39 9.21 3.09
C VAL A 3 0.08 8.24 4.17
N LEU A 4 -0.50 7.03 4.19
CA LEU A 4 0.00 5.93 5.01
C LEU A 4 0.98 5.07 4.20
N LEU A 5 2.17 4.87 4.75
CA LEU A 5 3.21 4.01 4.17
C LEU A 5 3.29 2.74 5.03
N VAL A 6 2.88 1.62 4.49
CA VAL A 6 2.76 0.36 5.23
C VAL A 6 4.01 -0.49 5.02
N ASN A 7 4.74 -0.78 6.08
CA ASN A 7 5.90 -1.65 6.05
C ASN A 7 5.50 -3.10 6.36
N GLY A 8 5.50 -3.96 5.33
CA GLY A 8 5.28 -5.40 5.44
C GLY A 8 6.54 -6.22 5.73
N GLY A 9 7.68 -5.55 5.88
CA GLY A 9 8.94 -6.22 6.23
C GLY A 9 9.00 -6.65 7.70
N PRO A 10 9.88 -7.60 8.05
CA PRO A 10 10.05 -8.06 9.42
C PRO A 10 10.85 -7.09 10.30
N HIS A 11 11.55 -6.14 9.68
CA HIS A 11 12.44 -5.22 10.37
C HIS A 11 11.97 -3.77 10.20
N PRO A 12 11.62 -3.05 11.27
CA PRO A 12 11.19 -1.66 11.21
C PRO A 12 12.22 -0.70 10.59
N LYS A 13 13.51 -1.09 10.62
CA LYS A 13 14.63 -0.35 9.99
C LYS A 13 15.32 -1.18 8.91
N GLY A 14 14.56 -1.97 8.16
CA GLY A 14 15.07 -2.82 7.07
C GLY A 14 15.09 -2.10 5.71
N CYS A 15 15.47 -2.85 4.65
CA CYS A 15 15.53 -2.33 3.29
C CYS A 15 14.19 -1.75 2.81
N THR A 16 13.07 -2.42 3.11
CA THR A 16 11.73 -1.93 2.77
C THR A 16 11.44 -0.60 3.45
N ASN A 17 11.78 -0.46 4.75
CA ASN A 17 11.59 0.80 5.46
C ASN A 17 12.43 1.91 4.84
N ARG A 18 13.71 1.65 4.50
CA ARG A 18 14.56 2.65 3.85
C ARG A 18 13.99 3.14 2.52
N ALA A 19 13.38 2.24 1.74
CA ALA A 19 12.68 2.62 0.52
C ALA A 19 11.45 3.50 0.81
N LEU A 20 10.65 3.15 1.84
CA LEU A 20 9.51 3.96 2.27
C LEU A 20 9.93 5.34 2.79
N GLU A 21 11.06 5.45 3.48
CA GLU A 21 11.61 6.73 3.95
C GLU A 21 11.96 7.68 2.79
N GLU A 22 12.43 7.16 1.65
CA GLU A 22 12.70 8.01 0.48
C GLU A 22 11.40 8.52 -0.17
N VAL A 23 10.36 7.66 -0.25
CA VAL A 23 9.01 8.08 -0.67
C VAL A 23 8.45 9.13 0.30
N GLU A 24 8.59 8.89 1.60
CA GLU A 24 8.14 9.80 2.67
C GLU A 24 8.79 11.17 2.55
N LYS A 25 10.11 11.21 2.32
CA LYS A 25 10.88 12.44 2.12
C LYS A 25 10.29 13.28 0.97
N ALA A 26 10.06 12.67 -0.18
CA ALA A 26 9.49 13.34 -1.34
C ALA A 26 8.07 13.87 -1.07
N LEU A 27 7.24 13.11 -0.34
CA LEU A 27 5.91 13.55 0.07
C LEU A 27 5.95 14.73 1.04
N LYS A 28 6.83 14.71 2.05
CA LYS A 28 7.00 15.79 3.02
C LYS A 28 7.45 17.10 2.37
N GLU A 29 8.35 17.03 1.38
CA GLU A 29 8.78 18.20 0.58
C GLU A 29 7.61 18.83 -0.18
N GLU A 30 6.59 18.05 -0.52
CA GLU A 30 5.36 18.51 -1.18
C GLU A 30 4.24 18.95 -0.20
N GLY A 31 4.54 18.96 1.11
CA GLY A 31 3.61 19.35 2.16
C GLY A 31 2.54 18.30 2.47
N ILE A 32 2.79 17.04 2.14
CA ILE A 32 1.90 15.91 2.46
C ILE A 32 2.28 15.31 3.82
N GLU A 33 1.32 15.18 4.71
CA GLU A 33 1.49 14.47 5.98
C GLU A 33 1.71 12.97 5.71
N THR A 34 2.62 12.34 6.46
CA THR A 34 2.98 10.94 6.28
C THR A 34 3.02 10.20 7.61
N LEU A 35 2.73 8.91 7.56
CA LEU A 35 2.95 7.99 8.67
C LEU A 35 3.42 6.65 8.11
N ILE A 36 4.61 6.21 8.51
CA ILE A 36 5.06 4.84 8.26
C ILE A 36 4.46 3.94 9.34
N TYR A 37 3.65 2.98 8.90
CA TYR A 37 3.01 1.99 9.75
C TYR A 37 3.72 0.64 9.59
N ASP A 38 4.41 0.21 10.63
CA ASP A 38 5.00 -1.13 10.68
C ASP A 38 3.92 -2.16 11.04
N ILE A 39 3.65 -3.12 10.16
CA ILE A 39 2.82 -4.26 10.54
C ILE A 39 3.54 -5.00 11.67
N PRO A 40 2.92 -5.19 12.85
CA PRO A 40 3.56 -5.82 13.99
C PRO A 40 4.18 -7.18 13.66
N ASN A 41 5.34 -7.46 14.24
CA ASN A 41 6.05 -8.73 14.03
C ASN A 41 5.58 -9.81 15.00
N VAL A 42 4.27 -10.06 14.97
CA VAL A 42 3.57 -11.09 15.75
C VAL A 42 2.84 -12.03 14.79
N PRO A 43 2.44 -13.24 15.21
CA PRO A 43 1.61 -14.10 14.36
C PRO A 43 0.35 -13.38 13.91
N LEU A 44 0.16 -13.31 12.59
CA LEU A 44 -1.00 -12.69 11.97
C LEU A 44 -1.79 -13.75 11.22
N GLN A 45 -3.03 -13.98 11.66
CA GLN A 45 -3.95 -14.91 11.01
C GLN A 45 -4.32 -14.37 9.61
N ASP A 46 -4.38 -15.25 8.62
CA ASP A 46 -4.93 -14.96 7.30
C ASP A 46 -6.46 -14.82 7.32
N CYS A 47 -7.05 -14.45 6.21
CA CYS A 47 -8.50 -14.34 6.09
C CYS A 47 -9.15 -15.73 6.03
N VAL A 48 -9.97 -16.06 7.04
CA VAL A 48 -10.71 -17.33 7.11
C VAL A 48 -12.09 -17.31 6.42
N ALA A 49 -12.34 -16.28 5.62
CA ALA A 49 -13.59 -16.11 4.84
C ALA A 49 -14.90 -16.24 5.68
N CYS A 50 -14.88 -15.89 6.95
CA CYS A 50 -16.04 -16.01 7.85
C CYS A 50 -17.21 -15.06 7.52
N GLY A 51 -16.99 -14.04 6.67
CA GLY A 51 -18.01 -13.06 6.29
C GLY A 51 -18.46 -12.09 7.38
N SER A 52 -17.90 -12.14 8.59
CA SER A 52 -18.29 -11.29 9.72
C SER A 52 -18.15 -9.79 9.38
N CYS A 53 -17.09 -9.41 8.71
CA CYS A 53 -16.81 -8.01 8.36
C CYS A 53 -17.86 -7.38 7.44
N SER A 54 -18.56 -8.15 6.61
CA SER A 54 -19.66 -7.64 5.78
C SER A 54 -20.85 -7.13 6.61
N LYS A 55 -21.00 -7.61 7.84
CA LYS A 55 -22.08 -7.22 8.76
C LYS A 55 -21.63 -6.20 9.80
N THR A 56 -20.40 -6.32 10.28
CA THR A 56 -19.88 -5.54 11.41
C THR A 56 -18.99 -4.38 11.01
N GLY A 57 -18.46 -4.37 9.77
CA GLY A 57 -17.44 -3.44 9.32
C GLY A 57 -16.06 -3.64 9.98
N LYS A 58 -15.86 -4.77 10.69
CA LYS A 58 -14.61 -5.11 11.38
C LYS A 58 -14.21 -6.55 11.15
N CYS A 59 -12.90 -6.82 11.13
CA CYS A 59 -12.42 -8.18 11.13
C CYS A 59 -12.78 -8.90 12.44
N VAL A 60 -13.07 -10.20 12.38
CA VAL A 60 -13.37 -11.00 13.57
C VAL A 60 -12.18 -11.15 14.50
N PHE A 61 -10.96 -11.11 13.95
CA PHE A 61 -9.74 -11.09 14.74
C PHE A 61 -9.43 -9.67 15.18
N ASP A 62 -9.36 -9.47 16.49
CA ASP A 62 -9.08 -8.15 17.08
C ASP A 62 -7.58 -7.95 17.22
N ASP A 63 -6.98 -7.41 16.17
CA ASP A 63 -5.55 -7.18 16.03
C ASP A 63 -5.25 -5.94 15.17
N CYS A 64 -4.00 -5.80 14.73
CA CYS A 64 -3.51 -4.67 13.94
C CYS A 64 -4.34 -4.33 12.69
N VAL A 65 -5.14 -5.25 12.15
CA VAL A 65 -6.06 -4.98 11.03
C VAL A 65 -7.18 -4.04 11.48
N ASN A 66 -7.78 -4.30 12.63
CA ASN A 66 -8.82 -3.45 13.20
C ASN A 66 -8.27 -2.11 13.71
N GLU A 67 -7.02 -2.08 14.16
CA GLU A 67 -6.32 -0.84 14.55
C GLU A 67 -6.00 0.05 13.35
N PHE A 68 -5.62 -0.55 12.22
CA PHE A 68 -5.27 0.18 11.00
C PHE A 68 -6.51 0.75 10.27
N ALA A 69 -7.65 0.09 10.33
CA ALA A 69 -8.84 0.45 9.56
C ALA A 69 -9.32 1.91 9.79
N PRO A 70 -9.36 2.45 11.02
CA PRO A 70 -9.65 3.87 11.25
C PRO A 70 -8.62 4.80 10.62
N MET A 71 -7.33 4.49 10.72
CA MET A 71 -6.26 5.28 10.11
C MET A 71 -6.39 5.32 8.58
N ALA A 72 -6.74 4.18 7.96
CA ALA A 72 -6.98 4.09 6.53
C ALA A 72 -8.18 4.93 6.07
N LYS A 73 -9.21 5.07 6.92
CA LYS A 73 -10.36 5.92 6.64
C LYS A 73 -9.95 7.40 6.54
N ASP A 74 -9.05 7.84 7.40
CA ASP A 74 -8.60 9.23 7.50
C ASP A 74 -7.45 9.57 6.53
N ALA A 75 -6.87 8.59 5.85
CA ALA A 75 -5.82 8.79 4.86
C ALA A 75 -6.38 9.15 3.49
N ASP A 76 -5.59 9.88 2.70
CA ASP A 76 -5.89 10.26 1.32
C ASP A 76 -5.18 9.37 0.29
N GLY A 77 -4.11 8.65 0.68
CA GLY A 77 -3.36 7.77 -0.19
C GLY A 77 -2.54 6.73 0.57
N PHE A 78 -2.01 5.73 -0.15
CA PHE A 78 -1.32 4.59 0.46
C PHE A 78 -0.08 4.16 -0.33
N ILE A 79 0.97 3.73 0.39
CA ILE A 79 2.11 3.02 -0.17
C ILE A 79 2.28 1.72 0.60
N PHE A 80 2.21 0.57 -0.08
CA PHE A 80 2.41 -0.74 0.52
C PHE A 80 3.79 -1.28 0.17
N GLY A 81 4.65 -1.46 1.16
CA GLY A 81 6.02 -1.93 0.99
C GLY A 81 6.22 -3.37 1.45
N THR A 82 6.91 -4.18 0.64
CA THR A 82 7.23 -5.58 0.95
C THR A 82 8.66 -5.93 0.59
N PRO A 83 9.38 -6.71 1.40
CA PRO A 83 10.54 -7.42 0.91
C PRO A 83 10.12 -8.64 0.08
N VAL A 84 11.03 -9.13 -0.76
CA VAL A 84 10.81 -10.33 -1.58
C VAL A 84 11.16 -11.59 -0.81
N TYR A 85 10.19 -12.50 -0.70
CA TYR A 85 10.35 -13.86 -0.18
C TYR A 85 9.94 -14.87 -1.25
N TYR A 86 10.91 -15.66 -1.77
CA TYR A 86 10.65 -16.66 -2.84
C TYR A 86 9.91 -16.07 -4.06
N ALA A 87 10.35 -14.89 -4.54
CA ALA A 87 9.73 -14.12 -5.61
C ALA A 87 8.26 -13.70 -5.33
N HIS A 88 7.86 -13.61 -4.07
CA HIS A 88 6.54 -13.18 -3.60
C HIS A 88 6.66 -12.13 -2.49
N PRO A 89 5.59 -11.37 -2.21
CA PRO A 89 5.54 -10.55 -1.00
C PRO A 89 5.54 -11.42 0.25
N THR A 90 5.82 -10.84 1.42
CA THR A 90 5.74 -11.58 2.68
C THR A 90 4.32 -12.06 2.94
N GLY A 91 4.16 -13.25 3.55
CA GLY A 91 2.86 -13.72 4.00
C GLY A 91 2.17 -12.74 4.97
N LYS A 92 2.97 -12.03 5.78
CA LYS A 92 2.46 -11.01 6.70
C LYS A 92 1.70 -9.89 6.00
N ILE A 93 2.27 -9.27 4.94
CA ILE A 93 1.57 -8.20 4.23
C ILE A 93 0.39 -8.73 3.44
N GLN A 94 0.46 -9.94 2.89
CA GLN A 94 -0.66 -10.56 2.19
C GLN A 94 -1.83 -10.78 3.15
N SER A 95 -1.61 -11.46 4.28
CA SER A 95 -2.65 -11.67 5.30
C SER A 95 -3.24 -10.36 5.82
N PHE A 96 -2.39 -9.34 6.01
CA PHE A 96 -2.83 -8.00 6.41
C PHE A 96 -3.72 -7.36 5.34
N MET A 97 -3.26 -7.31 4.09
CA MET A 97 -4.02 -6.69 2.99
C MET A 97 -5.32 -7.44 2.71
N ASP A 98 -5.32 -8.78 2.65
CA ASP A 98 -6.53 -9.57 2.46
C ASP A 98 -7.60 -9.19 3.49
N ARG A 99 -7.21 -9.07 4.75
CA ARG A 99 -8.15 -8.79 5.82
C ARG A 99 -8.60 -7.33 5.86
N VAL A 100 -7.69 -6.37 5.71
CA VAL A 100 -8.05 -4.95 5.79
C VAL A 100 -8.87 -4.52 4.58
N PHE A 101 -8.57 -5.03 3.39
CA PHE A 101 -9.35 -4.74 2.18
C PHE A 101 -10.76 -5.40 2.20
N TYR A 102 -10.94 -6.51 2.92
CA TYR A 102 -12.27 -7.06 3.17
C TYR A 102 -13.04 -6.27 4.24
N SER A 103 -12.40 -5.92 5.35
CA SER A 103 -13.10 -5.33 6.51
C SER A 103 -13.30 -3.81 6.41
N ALA A 104 -12.41 -3.11 5.71
CA ALA A 104 -12.42 -1.65 5.60
C ALA A 104 -12.44 -1.16 4.15
N LYS A 105 -13.06 -1.91 3.22
CA LYS A 105 -13.01 -1.65 1.78
C LYS A 105 -13.32 -0.20 1.40
N SER A 106 -14.32 0.41 2.00
CA SER A 106 -14.73 1.80 1.71
C SER A 106 -13.65 2.84 2.04
N ALA A 107 -12.66 2.48 2.88
CA ALA A 107 -11.56 3.35 3.22
C ALA A 107 -10.53 3.51 2.08
N PHE A 108 -10.58 2.64 1.05
CA PHE A 108 -9.58 2.57 -0.01
C PHE A 108 -10.09 3.07 -1.36
N VAL A 109 -11.38 2.90 -1.64
CA VAL A 109 -11.99 3.21 -2.95
C VAL A 109 -11.68 4.63 -3.39
N HIS A 110 -11.19 4.79 -4.63
CA HIS A 110 -10.81 6.06 -5.28
C HIS A 110 -9.66 6.83 -4.61
N LYS A 111 -8.98 6.24 -3.63
CA LYS A 111 -7.76 6.83 -3.08
C LYS A 111 -6.54 6.27 -3.84
N PRO A 112 -5.58 7.12 -4.26
CA PRO A 112 -4.40 6.66 -4.98
C PRO A 112 -3.51 5.81 -4.08
N ALA A 113 -2.90 4.79 -4.67
CA ALA A 113 -1.99 3.92 -3.95
C ALA A 113 -0.87 3.40 -4.85
N ALA A 114 0.20 2.92 -4.22
CA ALA A 114 1.27 2.21 -4.90
C ALA A 114 1.79 1.04 -4.07
N VAL A 115 2.46 0.12 -4.74
CA VAL A 115 3.23 -0.95 -4.10
C VAL A 115 4.71 -0.71 -4.40
N ILE A 116 5.55 -0.92 -3.40
CA ILE A 116 7.01 -0.93 -3.54
C ILE A 116 7.58 -2.27 -3.06
N SER A 117 8.71 -2.66 -3.60
CA SER A 117 9.39 -3.88 -3.21
C SER A 117 10.87 -3.66 -2.94
N SER A 118 11.41 -4.38 -1.96
CA SER A 118 12.85 -4.46 -1.72
C SER A 118 13.37 -5.87 -1.91
N SER A 119 14.43 -6.05 -2.67
CA SER A 119 15.03 -7.36 -2.89
C SER A 119 16.55 -7.30 -2.89
N ARG A 120 17.18 -8.42 -2.57
CA ARG A 120 18.63 -8.53 -2.77
C ARG A 120 19.00 -8.59 -4.26
N ARG A 121 18.13 -9.20 -5.10
CA ARG A 121 18.48 -9.46 -6.52
C ARG A 121 17.28 -9.52 -7.46
N ALA A 122 16.28 -10.35 -7.18
CA ALA A 122 15.20 -10.65 -8.14
C ALA A 122 13.87 -10.95 -7.41
N GLY A 123 12.75 -10.95 -8.16
CA GLY A 123 11.41 -11.28 -7.67
C GLY A 123 10.56 -10.08 -7.25
N SER A 124 11.08 -8.87 -7.37
CA SER A 124 10.38 -7.63 -6.99
C SER A 124 9.12 -7.42 -7.82
N VAL A 125 9.22 -7.51 -9.14
CA VAL A 125 8.09 -7.30 -10.07
C VAL A 125 6.93 -8.25 -9.74
N THR A 126 7.23 -9.55 -9.59
CA THR A 126 6.20 -10.55 -9.22
C THR A 126 5.57 -10.24 -7.86
N SER A 127 6.36 -9.80 -6.89
CA SER A 127 5.86 -9.40 -5.57
C SER A 127 4.93 -8.20 -5.64
N MET A 128 5.26 -7.20 -6.46
CA MET A 128 4.41 -6.04 -6.69
C MET A 128 3.11 -6.41 -7.41
N ASP A 129 3.17 -7.29 -8.42
CA ASP A 129 1.99 -7.76 -9.16
C ASP A 129 0.96 -8.43 -8.25
N VAL A 130 1.42 -9.21 -7.28
CA VAL A 130 0.53 -9.85 -6.30
C VAL A 130 -0.25 -8.81 -5.49
N LEU A 131 0.44 -7.79 -4.97
CA LEU A 131 -0.20 -6.77 -4.12
C LEU A 131 -1.01 -5.75 -4.92
N ASN A 132 -0.60 -5.40 -6.15
CA ASN A 132 -1.33 -4.49 -7.03
C ASN A 132 -2.75 -4.99 -7.37
N LYS A 133 -3.02 -6.30 -7.27
CA LYS A 133 -4.36 -6.86 -7.46
C LYS A 133 -5.36 -6.36 -6.42
N HIS A 134 -4.91 -6.14 -5.17
CA HIS A 134 -5.75 -5.55 -4.12
C HIS A 134 -6.16 -4.12 -4.48
N LEU A 135 -5.21 -3.33 -5.00
CA LEU A 135 -5.45 -1.95 -5.42
C LEU A 135 -6.41 -1.89 -6.60
N SER A 136 -6.13 -2.69 -7.62
CA SER A 136 -6.90 -2.76 -8.86
C SER A 136 -8.36 -3.14 -8.62
N ILE A 137 -8.64 -4.21 -7.86
CA ILE A 137 -10.02 -4.67 -7.58
C ILE A 137 -10.78 -3.70 -6.65
N SER A 138 -10.06 -2.82 -5.97
CA SER A 138 -10.62 -1.83 -5.03
C SER A 138 -10.82 -0.45 -5.64
N GLU A 139 -10.77 -0.33 -6.98
CA GLU A 139 -10.97 0.92 -7.73
C GLU A 139 -10.00 2.03 -7.29
N MET A 140 -8.77 1.65 -6.90
CA MET A 140 -7.74 2.60 -6.50
C MET A 140 -6.88 2.98 -7.72
N PRO A 141 -6.65 4.27 -7.99
CA PRO A 141 -5.65 4.69 -8.96
C PRO A 141 -4.26 4.20 -8.53
N ILE A 142 -3.60 3.40 -9.36
CA ILE A 142 -2.24 2.91 -9.09
C ILE A 142 -1.25 3.96 -9.57
N VAL A 143 -0.47 4.50 -8.62
CA VAL A 143 0.55 5.50 -8.90
C VAL A 143 1.86 4.80 -9.26
N THR A 144 2.48 5.25 -10.34
CA THR A 144 3.76 4.75 -10.83
C THR A 144 4.87 5.77 -10.60
N SER A 145 6.12 5.31 -10.63
CA SER A 145 7.32 6.14 -10.73
C SER A 145 7.77 6.24 -12.19
N ASN A 146 9.07 6.35 -12.38
CA ASN A 146 9.73 6.34 -13.70
C ASN A 146 10.34 4.98 -14.07
N TYR A 147 10.24 3.98 -13.18
CA TYR A 147 10.65 2.59 -13.38
C TYR A 147 9.80 1.66 -12.52
N TRP A 148 10.17 0.37 -12.36
CA TRP A 148 9.53 -0.49 -11.37
C TRP A 148 9.79 0.04 -9.96
N ASN A 149 8.78 0.05 -9.10
CA ASN A 149 8.88 0.58 -7.75
C ASN A 149 9.68 -0.34 -6.83
N GLU A 150 10.97 -0.49 -7.10
CA GLU A 150 11.83 -1.42 -6.37
C GLU A 150 13.16 -0.78 -5.94
N VAL A 151 13.74 -1.34 -4.87
CA VAL A 151 15.11 -1.08 -4.45
C VAL A 151 15.86 -2.39 -4.25
N HIS A 152 17.18 -2.34 -4.43
CA HIS A 152 18.05 -3.49 -4.26
C HIS A 152 19.00 -3.32 -3.08
N GLY A 153 19.14 -4.37 -2.28
CA GLY A 153 20.06 -4.41 -1.14
C GLY A 153 19.77 -5.59 -0.23
N HIS A 154 20.80 -6.08 0.46
CA HIS A 154 20.68 -7.06 1.52
C HIS A 154 20.51 -6.38 2.88
N THR A 155 21.10 -5.20 3.02
CA THR A 155 21.04 -4.34 4.20
C THR A 155 20.56 -2.94 3.81
N PRO A 156 20.07 -2.12 4.75
CA PRO A 156 19.72 -0.73 4.46
C PRO A 156 20.90 0.09 3.88
N SER A 157 22.13 -0.20 4.31
CA SER A 157 23.32 0.44 3.77
C SER A 157 23.62 0.07 2.32
N ASP A 158 23.18 -1.12 1.86
CA ASP A 158 23.27 -1.46 0.44
C ASP A 158 22.22 -0.67 -0.35
N VAL A 159 21.01 -0.51 0.20
CA VAL A 159 19.96 0.31 -0.43
C VAL A 159 20.39 1.76 -0.60
N GLU A 160 21.20 2.31 0.34
CA GLU A 160 21.79 3.66 0.18
C GLU A 160 22.72 3.77 -1.04
N GLN A 161 23.24 2.65 -1.53
CA GLN A 161 24.10 2.59 -2.72
C GLN A 161 23.30 2.37 -4.00
N ASP A 162 22.06 1.91 -3.90
CA ASP A 162 21.12 1.76 -5.02
C ASP A 162 20.49 3.11 -5.36
N ARG A 163 21.28 3.96 -6.01
CA ARG A 163 20.84 5.32 -6.38
C ARG A 163 19.65 5.32 -7.31
N GLU A 164 19.61 4.41 -8.29
CA GLU A 164 18.47 4.28 -9.22
C GLU A 164 17.19 3.90 -8.49
N GLY A 165 17.27 2.93 -7.57
CA GLY A 165 16.13 2.54 -6.74
C GLY A 165 15.65 3.68 -5.83
N LEU A 166 16.56 4.43 -5.19
CA LEU A 166 16.18 5.58 -4.36
C LEU A 166 15.59 6.73 -5.20
N ASP A 167 16.15 7.04 -6.37
CA ASP A 167 15.58 8.03 -7.30
C ASP A 167 14.19 7.61 -7.77
N THR A 168 13.97 6.31 -7.99
CA THR A 168 12.65 5.72 -8.31
C THR A 168 11.66 5.90 -7.17
N MET A 169 12.07 5.68 -5.92
CA MET A 169 11.24 5.91 -4.73
C MET A 169 10.90 7.39 -4.57
N TYR A 170 11.87 8.26 -4.77
CA TYR A 170 11.66 9.71 -4.73
C TYR A 170 10.67 10.16 -5.82
N ALA A 171 10.84 9.68 -7.05
CA ALA A 171 9.91 9.96 -8.16
C ALA A 171 8.49 9.46 -7.86
N LEU A 172 8.34 8.28 -7.23
CA LEU A 172 7.06 7.77 -6.78
C LEU A 172 6.39 8.72 -5.78
N GLY A 173 7.13 9.22 -4.80
CA GLY A 173 6.62 10.18 -3.83
C GLY A 173 6.14 11.48 -4.47
N LYS A 174 6.90 12.01 -5.44
CA LYS A 174 6.50 13.21 -6.21
C LYS A 174 5.24 12.96 -7.03
N ASN A 175 5.14 11.81 -7.71
CA ASN A 175 3.96 11.44 -8.50
C ASN A 175 2.72 11.24 -7.63
N MET A 176 2.88 10.63 -6.45
CA MET A 176 1.80 10.50 -5.47
C MET A 176 1.31 11.86 -4.99
N ALA A 177 2.23 12.77 -4.65
CA ALA A 177 1.87 14.12 -4.23
C ALA A 177 1.14 14.89 -5.35
N TRP A 178 1.61 14.78 -6.59
CA TRP A 178 0.96 15.39 -7.75
C TRP A 178 -0.47 14.84 -7.93
N MET A 179 -0.65 13.52 -7.89
CA MET A 179 -1.96 12.88 -8.03
C MET A 179 -2.92 13.35 -6.93
N LEU A 180 -2.46 13.40 -5.67
CA LEU A 180 -3.27 13.89 -4.54
C LEU A 180 -3.70 15.35 -4.72
N LYS A 181 -2.78 16.21 -5.19
CA LYS A 181 -3.10 17.61 -5.50
C LYS A 181 -4.11 17.75 -6.63
N CYS A 182 -4.01 16.92 -7.67
CA CYS A 182 -4.99 16.88 -8.76
C CYS A 182 -6.37 16.46 -8.27
N ILE A 183 -6.45 15.41 -7.43
CA ILE A 183 -7.72 14.94 -6.84
C ILE A 183 -8.33 16.03 -5.95
N GLU A 184 -7.54 16.69 -5.14
CA GLU A 184 -7.99 17.79 -4.27
C GLU A 184 -8.49 18.99 -5.10
N ALA A 185 -7.77 19.34 -6.16
CA ALA A 185 -8.19 20.41 -7.08
C ALA A 185 -9.49 20.04 -7.79
N GLY A 186 -9.63 18.78 -8.24
CA GLY A 186 -10.85 18.27 -8.82
C GLY A 186 -12.05 18.35 -7.88
N LYS A 187 -11.88 17.93 -6.63
CA LYS A 187 -12.92 18.06 -5.59
C LYS A 187 -13.36 19.51 -5.40
N LYS A 188 -12.40 20.45 -5.31
CA LYS A 188 -12.69 21.89 -5.18
C LYS A 188 -13.39 22.46 -6.42
N ALA A 189 -13.16 21.90 -7.59
CA ALA A 189 -13.85 22.25 -8.83
C ALA A 189 -15.23 21.58 -9.01
N GLY A 190 -15.68 20.80 -8.02
CA GLY A 190 -16.96 20.08 -8.07
C GLY A 190 -16.96 18.79 -8.85
N ILE A 191 -15.78 18.23 -9.16
CA ILE A 191 -15.68 16.92 -9.82
C ILE A 191 -15.97 15.83 -8.78
N GLU A 192 -17.04 15.10 -8.99
CA GLU A 192 -17.45 13.99 -8.11
C GLU A 192 -16.86 12.66 -8.57
N VAL A 193 -16.58 11.78 -7.61
CA VAL A 193 -16.16 10.42 -7.92
C VAL A 193 -17.32 9.61 -8.53
N PRO A 194 -17.06 8.74 -9.53
CA PRO A 194 -18.11 7.97 -10.17
C PRO A 194 -18.79 7.00 -9.20
N GLN A 195 -20.11 6.91 -9.27
CA GLN A 195 -20.92 5.96 -8.51
C GLN A 195 -21.22 4.73 -9.38
N ASN A 196 -20.30 3.76 -9.40
CA ASN A 196 -20.42 2.59 -10.23
C ASN A 196 -21.32 1.51 -9.59
N LYS A 197 -22.34 1.05 -10.31
CA LYS A 197 -23.13 -0.12 -9.88
C LYS A 197 -22.36 -1.40 -10.20
N LYS A 198 -21.95 -2.13 -9.16
CA LYS A 198 -21.34 -3.44 -9.33
C LYS A 198 -22.42 -4.51 -9.50
N ARG A 199 -22.39 -5.19 -10.64
CA ARG A 199 -23.17 -6.45 -10.82
C ARG A 199 -22.26 -7.63 -10.48
N THR A 200 -22.77 -8.56 -9.70
CA THR A 200 -22.11 -9.84 -9.43
C THR A 200 -22.81 -10.94 -10.20
N THR A 201 -22.06 -11.83 -10.78
CA THR A 201 -22.58 -13.02 -11.44
C THR A 201 -22.08 -14.26 -10.71
N ASN A 202 -22.95 -15.28 -10.60
CA ASN A 202 -22.55 -16.61 -10.20
C ASN A 202 -22.57 -17.50 -11.45
N PHE A 203 -21.40 -17.98 -11.87
CA PHE A 203 -21.28 -18.85 -13.05
C PHE A 203 -21.72 -20.28 -12.81
N ILE A 204 -21.95 -20.67 -11.56
CA ILE A 204 -22.48 -21.97 -11.16
C ILE A 204 -23.97 -21.79 -10.88
N ARG A 205 -24.81 -22.39 -11.71
CA ARG A 205 -26.26 -22.38 -11.58
C ARG A 205 -26.75 -23.76 -11.29
#